data_d65d71787bd817beaebeb8ca2c706aa2
#
_entry.id   d65d71787bd817beaebeb8ca2c706aa2
#
_cell.length_a   1.000
_cell.length_b   1.000
_cell.length_c   1.000
_cell.angle_alpha   90.00
_cell.angle_beta   90.00
_cell.angle_gamma   90.00
#
_symmetry.space_group_name_H-M   'P 1'
#
loop_
_entity.id
_entity.type
_entity.pdbx_description
1 polymer ?
#
loop_
_entity_poly.entity_id
_entity_poly.type
_entity_poly.pdbx_seq_one_letter_code
_entity_poly.pdbx_strand_id
1 'polypeptide(L)'
;MNQQEIFEYIKKQYPATPERITQNGKQITIFKNQRNNIPYAIFYQSDESVMSIMEVQAESDMISNYIEMYHLAPAKHMDQKHWLAVPLDGSVSDSKVLDLLDMSYDLVDEQAEADSQTEADRQQTV
;
A
#
# COMPACT_ATOMS: atom_id res chain seq x y z
N MET A 1 -12.58 8.48 -5.79
CA MET A 1 -11.62 9.14 -4.88
C MET A 1 -10.32 9.36 -5.62
N ASN A 2 -9.81 10.58 -5.61
CA ASN A 2 -8.57 10.86 -6.32
C ASN A 2 -7.36 10.74 -5.39
N GLN A 3 -6.17 10.80 -5.98
CA GLN A 3 -4.91 10.63 -5.27
C GLN A 3 -4.75 11.66 -4.14
N GLN A 4 -5.11 12.92 -4.38
CA GLN A 4 -4.96 13.99 -3.40
C GLN A 4 -5.83 13.74 -2.17
N GLU A 5 -7.06 13.30 -2.35
CA GLU A 5 -7.97 12.97 -1.26
C GLU A 5 -7.42 11.82 -0.41
N ILE A 6 -6.80 10.82 -1.04
CA ILE A 6 -6.19 9.69 -0.33
C ILE A 6 -4.97 10.17 0.46
N PHE A 7 -4.15 11.04 -0.11
CA PHE A 7 -2.98 11.61 0.58
C PHE A 7 -3.41 12.37 1.84
N GLU A 8 -4.49 13.13 1.77
CA GLU A 8 -5.03 13.84 2.93
C GLU A 8 -5.54 12.88 4.00
N TYR A 9 -6.20 11.81 3.58
CA TYR A 9 -6.65 10.76 4.50
C TYR A 9 -5.45 10.12 5.22
N ILE A 10 -4.41 9.74 4.49
CA ILE A 10 -3.22 9.12 5.08
C ILE A 10 -2.59 10.04 6.12
N LYS A 11 -2.44 11.32 5.81
CA LYS A 11 -1.82 12.30 6.71
C LYS A 11 -2.60 12.49 8.00
N LYS A 12 -3.93 12.31 7.96
CA LYS A 12 -4.79 12.41 9.15
C LYS A 12 -4.79 11.15 9.99
N GLN A 13 -4.66 9.98 9.34
CA GLN A 13 -4.80 8.68 10.01
C GLN A 13 -3.48 8.12 10.51
N TYR A 14 -2.39 8.38 9.82
CA TYR A 14 -1.11 7.73 10.09
C TYR A 14 0.03 8.75 10.13
N PRO A 15 1.09 8.50 10.95
CA PRO A 15 2.32 9.25 10.81
C PRO A 15 2.87 9.05 9.40
N ALA A 16 2.95 10.11 8.61
CA ALA A 16 3.29 9.97 7.20
C ALA A 16 4.25 11.05 6.73
N THR A 17 5.38 10.61 6.17
CA THR A 17 6.30 11.44 5.43
C THR A 17 6.52 10.74 4.09
N PRO A 18 5.80 11.13 3.03
CA PRO A 18 5.91 10.43 1.75
C PRO A 18 7.27 10.64 1.12
N GLU A 19 7.77 9.59 0.51
CA GLU A 19 8.98 9.61 -0.29
C GLU A 19 8.57 9.73 -1.76
N ARG A 20 9.20 10.65 -2.49
CA ARG A 20 8.91 10.85 -3.91
C ARG A 20 10.16 10.52 -4.72
N ILE A 21 10.01 9.60 -5.67
CA ILE A 21 11.09 9.23 -6.58
C ILE A 21 10.63 9.44 -8.02
N THR A 22 11.60 9.61 -8.92
CA THR A 22 11.33 9.68 -10.35
C THR A 22 11.94 8.45 -11.00
N GLN A 23 11.10 7.70 -11.73
CA GLN A 23 11.52 6.50 -12.44
C GLN A 23 10.99 6.58 -13.87
N ASN A 24 11.89 6.51 -14.85
CA ASN A 24 11.54 6.61 -16.28
C ASN A 24 10.73 7.87 -16.61
N GLY A 25 11.10 9.00 -15.97
CA GLY A 25 10.43 10.28 -16.17
C GLY A 25 9.10 10.43 -15.45
N LYS A 26 8.68 9.44 -14.67
CA LYS A 26 7.43 9.46 -13.94
C LYS A 26 7.67 9.53 -12.44
N GLN A 27 6.81 10.30 -11.75
CA GLN A 27 6.87 10.44 -10.30
C GLN A 27 6.11 9.30 -9.63
N ILE A 28 6.76 8.66 -8.65
CA ILE A 28 6.16 7.64 -7.79
C ILE A 28 6.21 8.18 -6.36
N THR A 29 5.07 8.14 -5.66
CA THR A 29 4.97 8.54 -4.27
C THR A 29 4.82 7.29 -3.41
N ILE A 30 5.67 7.16 -2.38
CA ILE A 30 5.75 5.97 -1.54
C ILE A 30 5.46 6.36 -0.10
N PHE A 31 4.52 5.66 0.54
CA PHE A 31 4.24 5.79 1.96
C PHE A 31 4.74 4.56 2.68
N LYS A 32 5.58 4.75 3.68
CA LYS A 32 6.20 3.68 4.47
C LYS A 32 5.76 3.76 5.92
N ASN A 33 5.64 2.61 6.57
CA ASN A 33 5.44 2.54 8.01
C ASN A 33 6.68 3.08 8.71
N GLN A 34 6.51 3.98 9.67
CA GLN A 34 7.64 4.66 10.32
C GLN A 34 8.39 3.76 11.30
N ARG A 35 7.77 2.68 11.78
CA ARG A 35 8.40 1.76 12.72
C ARG A 35 9.35 0.77 12.05
N ASN A 36 9.01 0.29 10.85
CA ASN A 36 9.81 -0.75 10.16
C ASN A 36 10.30 -0.34 8.77
N ASN A 37 9.93 0.85 8.30
CA ASN A 37 10.32 1.38 7.01
C ASN A 37 9.85 0.53 5.81
N ILE A 38 8.79 -0.27 6.00
CA ILE A 38 8.20 -1.08 4.94
C ILE A 38 7.10 -0.27 4.25
N PRO A 39 7.06 -0.22 2.91
CA PRO A 39 6.01 0.51 2.21
C PRO A 39 4.67 -0.19 2.35
N TYR A 40 3.60 0.60 2.55
CA TYR A 40 2.23 0.10 2.58
C TYR A 40 1.37 0.66 1.45
N ALA A 41 1.81 1.71 0.76
CA ALA A 41 1.11 2.25 -0.40
C ALA A 41 2.09 2.94 -1.34
N ILE A 42 1.93 2.71 -2.64
CA ILE A 42 2.62 3.51 -3.65
C ILE A 42 1.60 4.04 -4.64
N PHE A 43 1.88 5.22 -5.19
CA PHE A 43 1.00 5.92 -6.11
C PHE A 43 1.77 6.33 -7.35
N TYR A 44 1.18 6.06 -8.52
CA TYR A 44 1.77 6.42 -9.80
C TYR A 44 0.67 6.57 -10.85
N GLN A 45 1.02 7.13 -12.02
CA GLN A 45 0.11 7.20 -13.15
C GLN A 45 0.36 6.01 -14.09
N SER A 46 -0.72 5.47 -14.66
CA SER A 46 -0.60 4.36 -15.61
C SER A 46 0.10 4.84 -16.90
N ASP A 47 0.80 3.91 -17.57
CA ASP A 47 1.49 4.21 -18.82
C ASP A 47 0.54 4.46 -19.97
N GLU A 48 -0.66 3.87 -19.92
CA GLU A 48 -1.62 3.87 -21.03
C GLU A 48 -2.65 4.98 -20.94
N SER A 49 -2.77 5.63 -19.78
CA SER A 49 -3.75 6.68 -19.52
C SER A 49 -3.25 7.60 -18.44
N VAL A 50 -3.98 8.71 -18.21
CA VAL A 50 -3.66 9.68 -17.14
C VAL A 50 -4.22 9.20 -15.79
N MET A 51 -4.65 7.94 -15.71
CA MET A 51 -5.26 7.39 -14.52
C MET A 51 -4.22 7.14 -13.41
N SER A 52 -4.53 7.57 -12.21
CA SER A 52 -3.71 7.26 -11.03
C SER A 52 -3.99 5.85 -10.54
N ILE A 53 -2.94 5.20 -10.05
CA ILE A 53 -3.03 3.84 -9.50
C ILE A 53 -2.42 3.85 -8.11
N MET A 54 -3.05 3.14 -7.18
CA MET A 54 -2.54 2.88 -5.85
C MET A 54 -2.20 1.39 -5.75
N GLU A 55 -0.96 1.05 -5.41
CA GLU A 55 -0.61 -0.34 -5.07
C GLU A 55 -0.53 -0.48 -3.57
N VAL A 56 -1.10 -1.55 -3.05
CA VAL A 56 -1.15 -1.86 -1.60
C VAL A 56 -0.82 -3.32 -1.37
N GLN A 57 -0.36 -3.62 -0.16
CA GLN A 57 -0.10 -5.00 0.26
C GLN A 57 -1.40 -5.71 0.63
N ALA A 58 -1.40 -7.03 0.42
CA ALA A 58 -2.49 -7.89 0.85
C ALA A 58 -1.93 -9.28 1.17
N GLU A 59 -2.69 -10.07 1.93
CA GLU A 59 -2.34 -11.47 2.19
C GLU A 59 -2.22 -12.22 0.86
N SER A 60 -1.16 -12.98 0.69
CA SER A 60 -0.86 -13.64 -0.60
C SER A 60 -1.98 -14.58 -1.06
N ASP A 61 -2.64 -15.25 -0.14
CA ASP A 61 -3.76 -16.15 -0.44
C ASP A 61 -5.05 -15.41 -0.80
N MET A 62 -5.13 -14.11 -0.58
CA MET A 62 -6.31 -13.29 -0.88
C MET A 62 -6.17 -12.44 -2.15
N ILE A 63 -4.97 -12.35 -2.71
CA ILE A 63 -4.71 -11.48 -3.87
C ILE A 63 -5.65 -11.79 -5.04
N SER A 64 -5.74 -13.05 -5.47
CA SER A 64 -6.59 -13.46 -6.58
C SER A 64 -8.07 -13.16 -6.30
N ASN A 65 -8.52 -13.40 -5.08
CA ASN A 65 -9.92 -13.16 -4.68
C ASN A 65 -10.26 -11.67 -4.72
N TYR A 66 -9.38 -10.82 -4.24
CA TYR A 66 -9.60 -9.37 -4.25
C TYR A 66 -9.60 -8.81 -5.67
N ILE A 67 -8.68 -9.28 -6.52
CA ILE A 67 -8.62 -8.85 -7.93
C ILE A 67 -9.95 -9.16 -8.62
N GLU A 68 -10.46 -10.38 -8.46
CA GLU A 68 -11.70 -10.80 -9.09
C GLU A 68 -12.90 -10.09 -8.49
N MET A 69 -12.98 -10.04 -7.16
CA MET A 69 -14.15 -9.52 -6.43
C MET A 69 -14.34 -8.02 -6.63
N TYR A 70 -13.26 -7.25 -6.65
CA TYR A 70 -13.31 -5.79 -6.70
C TYR A 70 -12.83 -5.20 -8.02
N HIS A 71 -12.59 -6.03 -9.02
CA HIS A 71 -12.11 -5.60 -10.36
C HIS A 71 -10.80 -4.83 -10.26
N LEU A 72 -9.87 -5.37 -9.47
CA LEU A 72 -8.53 -4.81 -9.30
C LEU A 72 -7.58 -5.39 -10.36
N ALA A 73 -6.32 -4.99 -10.31
CA ALA A 73 -5.30 -5.47 -11.24
C ALA A 73 -4.09 -6.03 -10.46
N PRO A 74 -3.31 -6.91 -11.09
CA PRO A 74 -2.03 -7.33 -10.51
C PRO A 74 -1.09 -6.13 -10.34
N ALA A 75 -0.26 -6.16 -9.31
CA ALA A 75 0.73 -5.11 -9.09
C ALA A 75 1.69 -5.02 -10.28
N LYS A 76 2.09 -3.81 -10.62
CA LYS A 76 2.99 -3.53 -11.74
C LYS A 76 4.40 -3.18 -11.26
N HIS A 77 4.50 -2.42 -10.18
CA HIS A 77 5.79 -1.97 -9.63
C HIS A 77 6.29 -2.86 -8.51
N MET A 78 5.36 -3.43 -7.73
CA MET A 78 5.70 -4.24 -6.57
C MET A 78 5.46 -5.73 -6.86
N ASP A 79 5.88 -6.59 -5.94
CA ASP A 79 5.74 -8.04 -6.04
C ASP A 79 4.26 -8.45 -6.13
N GLN A 80 3.88 -9.14 -7.20
CA GLN A 80 2.50 -9.54 -7.45
C GLN A 80 1.97 -10.60 -6.47
N LYS A 81 2.85 -11.26 -5.72
CA LYS A 81 2.44 -12.24 -4.71
C LYS A 81 1.91 -11.57 -3.45
N HIS A 82 2.34 -10.34 -3.17
CA HIS A 82 2.03 -9.64 -1.93
C HIS A 82 1.40 -8.27 -2.14
N TRP A 83 1.26 -7.82 -3.38
CA TRP A 83 0.74 -6.51 -3.72
C TRP A 83 -0.32 -6.61 -4.81
N LEU A 84 -1.25 -5.65 -4.80
CA LEU A 84 -2.26 -5.51 -5.85
C LEU A 84 -2.41 -4.04 -6.22
N ALA A 85 -2.94 -3.80 -7.43
CA ALA A 85 -3.11 -2.45 -7.96
C ALA A 85 -4.58 -2.05 -7.93
N VAL A 86 -4.86 -0.89 -7.36
CA VAL A 86 -6.21 -0.32 -7.25
C VAL A 86 -6.31 0.85 -8.21
N PRO A 87 -7.14 0.76 -9.27
CA PRO A 87 -7.33 1.90 -10.17
C PRO A 87 -8.15 2.98 -9.47
N LEU A 88 -7.70 4.23 -9.58
CA LEU A 88 -8.37 5.39 -8.98
C LEU A 88 -9.23 6.12 -10.03
N ASP A 89 -10.03 5.36 -10.76
CA ASP A 89 -10.90 5.84 -11.85
C ASP A 89 -12.38 5.86 -11.47
N GLY A 90 -12.69 5.59 -10.21
CA GLY A 90 -14.07 5.51 -9.74
C GLY A 90 -14.72 4.15 -9.87
N SER A 91 -14.04 3.16 -10.46
CA SER A 91 -14.58 1.80 -10.58
C SER A 91 -14.65 1.07 -9.24
N VAL A 92 -13.79 1.45 -8.29
CA VAL A 92 -13.81 0.93 -6.92
C VAL A 92 -14.39 2.02 -6.01
N SER A 93 -15.33 1.66 -5.15
CA SER A 93 -15.97 2.64 -4.25
C SER A 93 -14.93 3.27 -3.31
N ASP A 94 -15.19 4.52 -2.89
CA ASP A 94 -14.28 5.25 -1.99
C ASP A 94 -14.06 4.48 -0.69
N SER A 95 -15.12 3.93 -0.11
CA SER A 95 -15.00 3.15 1.14
C SER A 95 -14.12 1.92 0.95
N LYS A 96 -14.21 1.25 -0.20
CA LYS A 96 -13.38 0.07 -0.48
C LYS A 96 -11.93 0.45 -0.74
N VAL A 97 -11.68 1.58 -1.41
CA VAL A 97 -10.32 2.10 -1.60
C VAL A 97 -9.66 2.33 -0.24
N LEU A 98 -10.36 2.97 0.69
CA LEU A 98 -9.84 3.22 2.04
C LEU A 98 -9.69 1.95 2.86
N ASP A 99 -10.61 0.99 2.73
CA ASP A 99 -10.50 -0.31 3.40
C ASP A 99 -9.24 -1.07 2.96
N LEU A 100 -8.96 -1.07 1.67
CA LEU A 100 -7.78 -1.74 1.12
C LEU A 100 -6.48 -1.07 1.60
N LEU A 101 -6.48 0.25 1.67
CA LEU A 101 -5.35 1.02 2.19
C LEU A 101 -5.12 0.71 3.68
N ASP A 102 -6.17 0.75 4.49
CA ASP A 102 -6.09 0.49 5.94
C ASP A 102 -5.65 -0.95 6.21
N MET A 103 -6.14 -1.90 5.42
CA MET A 103 -5.72 -3.31 5.50
C MET A 103 -4.22 -3.44 5.25
N SER A 104 -3.71 -2.76 4.23
CA SER A 104 -2.28 -2.77 3.90
C SER A 104 -1.45 -2.17 5.03
N TYR A 105 -1.89 -1.05 5.58
CA TYR A 105 -1.20 -0.42 6.72
C TYR A 105 -1.15 -1.37 7.92
N ASP A 106 -2.28 -1.98 8.28
CA ASP A 106 -2.37 -2.90 9.41
C ASP A 106 -1.47 -4.11 9.22
N LEU A 107 -1.42 -4.66 8.01
CA LEU A 107 -0.59 -5.81 7.68
C LEU A 107 0.90 -5.49 7.89
N VAL A 108 1.33 -4.33 7.43
CA VAL A 108 2.73 -3.87 7.58
C VAL A 108 3.03 -3.53 9.03
N ASP A 109 2.08 -2.92 9.74
CA ASP A 109 2.24 -2.55 11.15
C ASP A 109 2.34 -3.79 12.06
N GLU A 110 1.62 -4.85 11.76
CA GLU A 110 1.74 -6.14 12.45
C GLU A 110 3.14 -6.73 12.29
N GLN A 111 3.77 -6.56 11.13
CA GLN A 111 5.16 -6.99 10.92
C GLN A 111 6.11 -6.24 11.83
N ALA A 112 5.90 -4.95 12.07
CA ALA A 112 6.71 -4.17 12.99
C ALA A 112 6.60 -4.68 14.43
N GLU A 113 5.39 -5.04 14.87
CA GLU A 113 5.16 -5.62 16.19
C GLU A 113 5.82 -7.00 16.34
N ALA A 114 5.70 -7.85 15.33
CA ALA A 114 6.32 -9.18 15.33
C ALA A 114 7.84 -9.08 15.41
N ASP A 115 8.44 -8.17 14.65
CA ASP A 115 9.89 -7.95 14.68
C ASP A 115 10.36 -7.47 16.07
N SER A 116 9.61 -6.56 16.71
CA SER A 116 9.91 -6.07 18.04
C SER A 116 9.82 -7.18 19.07
N GLN A 117 8.81 -8.04 18.99
CA GLN A 117 8.65 -9.19 19.87
C GLN A 117 9.76 -10.20 19.71
N THR A 118 10.19 -10.45 18.48
CA THR A 118 11.29 -11.38 18.18
C THR A 118 12.59 -10.89 18.80
N GLU A 119 12.88 -9.60 18.72
CA GLU A 119 14.06 -9.01 19.34
C GLU A 119 14.02 -9.12 20.86
N ALA A 120 12.86 -8.87 21.47
CA ALA A 120 12.68 -9.00 22.92
C ALA A 120 12.91 -10.44 23.37
N ASP A 121 12.39 -11.43 22.64
CA ASP A 121 12.59 -12.85 22.93
C ASP A 121 14.06 -13.25 22.83
N ARG A 122 14.80 -12.74 21.85
CA ARG A 122 16.25 -12.98 21.72
C ARG A 122 17.03 -12.43 22.90
N GLN A 123 16.64 -11.28 23.43
CA GLN A 123 17.28 -10.67 24.60
C GLN A 123 17.02 -11.47 25.87
N GLN A 124 15.87 -12.13 25.97
CA GLN A 124 15.50 -12.95 27.14
C GLN A 124 16.22 -14.30 27.17
N THR A 125 16.66 -14.79 26.03
CA THR A 125 17.34 -16.11 25.93
C THR A 125 18.84 -16.05 26.12
N VAL A 126 19.37 -14.86 26.28
CA VAL A 126 20.79 -14.65 26.60
C VAL A 126 20.95 -14.47 28.12
#